data_4ccb8d77f847ac8d0771450702e92000
#
_entry.id   4ccb8d77f847ac8d0771450702e92000
#
_cell.length_a   1.000
_cell.length_b   1.000
_cell.length_c   1.000
_cell.angle_alpha   90.00
_cell.angle_beta   90.00
_cell.angle_gamma   90.00
#
_symmetry.space_group_name_H-M   'P 1'
#
loop_
_entity.id
_entity.type
_entity.pdbx_description
1 polymer ?
#
loop_
_entity_poly.entity_id
_entity_poly.type
_entity_poly.pdbx_seq_one_letter_code
_entity_poly.pdbx_strand_id
1 'polypeptide(L)'
;MLSRIKTFLKKEPVLGVAAICALVTVFFVLPDKEYLHYIDWRVLCLLFCLMAVVAGFQAVGFFRWLTELLLKVIRSGRALSVTLVMLPFFSAMAVTNDVALLIFVPFTLSLLDELDQRKAQIPMVVLQTVAANLGSMATPVGNPQNLFLYSAYDLGAGEFFAVTLPLTAVSLVALCAAALPVLPKALPKQEREAGASLAKGRLVIYALLFGLCLLTVLRIVPFVITTVVIVAAFLLLDRKLLGKVDYMLLLTFVCFFVVSENLGRIEAVRSFLQSLLEKNTLLTAVGASQVISNVPAAVLLSPFTDRWQDLLAGVNIGGLGTPIASLASLISLKLYMARPGARVGKFLLVFTAANLVGLALLLAFSMLI
;
A
#
# COMPACT_ATOMS: atom_id res chain seq x y z
N MET A 1 -10.65 7.18 31.28
CA MET A 1 -9.98 7.89 30.18
C MET A 1 -8.73 7.14 29.70
N LEU A 2 -7.78 6.85 30.58
CA LEU A 2 -6.53 6.13 30.24
C LEU A 2 -6.73 4.74 29.60
N SER A 3 -7.75 3.96 30.01
CA SER A 3 -8.04 2.65 29.43
C SER A 3 -8.52 2.75 27.96
N ARG A 4 -9.32 3.77 27.66
CA ARG A 4 -9.77 4.04 26.28
C ARG A 4 -8.61 4.47 25.37
N ILE A 5 -7.70 5.30 25.88
CA ILE A 5 -6.50 5.71 25.17
C ILE A 5 -5.59 4.51 24.88
N LYS A 6 -5.34 3.65 25.90
CA LYS A 6 -4.57 2.40 25.70
C LYS A 6 -5.21 1.47 24.67
N THR A 7 -6.53 1.35 24.66
CA THR A 7 -7.25 0.52 23.69
C THR A 7 -7.17 1.12 22.29
N PHE A 8 -7.26 2.44 22.16
CA PHE A 8 -7.11 3.16 20.89
C PHE A 8 -5.70 3.00 20.33
N LEU A 9 -4.66 3.26 21.13
CA LEU A 9 -3.25 3.10 20.73
C LEU A 9 -2.90 1.66 20.33
N LYS A 10 -3.57 0.65 20.92
CA LYS A 10 -3.40 -0.75 20.48
C LYS A 10 -4.07 -1.05 19.14
N LYS A 11 -5.16 -0.34 18.80
CA LYS A 11 -5.86 -0.52 17.54
C LYS A 11 -5.17 0.22 16.40
N GLU A 12 -4.71 1.44 16.68
CA GLU A 12 -4.10 2.37 15.71
C GLU A 12 -2.69 2.80 16.17
N PRO A 13 -1.72 1.86 16.19
CA PRO A 13 -0.40 2.14 16.77
C PRO A 13 0.37 3.18 15.96
N VAL A 14 0.22 3.20 14.63
CA VAL A 14 0.92 4.16 13.76
C VAL A 14 0.43 5.58 14.01
N LEU A 15 -0.89 5.78 14.06
CA LEU A 15 -1.48 7.08 14.42
C LEU A 15 -1.06 7.50 15.83
N GLY A 16 -1.05 6.56 16.79
CA GLY A 16 -0.63 6.86 18.15
C GLY A 16 0.80 7.39 18.24
N VAL A 17 1.74 6.72 17.56
CA VAL A 17 3.14 7.17 17.51
C VAL A 17 3.25 8.50 16.77
N ALA A 18 2.61 8.64 15.60
CA ALA A 18 2.62 9.87 14.83
C ALA A 18 2.09 11.08 15.63
N ALA A 19 0.98 10.90 16.36
CA ALA A 19 0.40 11.94 17.19
C ALA A 19 1.32 12.34 18.36
N ILE A 20 1.97 11.37 19.00
CA ILE A 20 2.96 11.66 20.06
C ILE A 20 4.14 12.43 19.48
N CYS A 21 4.69 11.99 18.34
CA CYS A 21 5.78 12.70 17.67
C CYS A 21 5.36 14.13 17.28
N ALA A 22 4.16 14.31 16.72
CA ALA A 22 3.65 15.63 16.37
C ALA A 22 3.55 16.53 17.61
N LEU A 23 2.98 16.03 18.72
CA LEU A 23 2.91 16.77 19.97
C LEU A 23 4.30 17.13 20.52
N VAL A 24 5.25 16.20 20.48
CA VAL A 24 6.62 16.46 20.93
C VAL A 24 7.28 17.56 20.09
N THR A 25 7.13 17.51 18.75
CA THR A 25 7.75 18.53 17.88
C THR A 25 7.13 19.91 18.06
N VAL A 26 5.87 20.02 18.47
CA VAL A 26 5.20 21.31 18.82
C VAL A 26 5.89 22.03 19.99
N PHE A 27 6.52 21.31 20.92
CA PHE A 27 7.27 21.95 22.02
C PHE A 27 8.58 22.59 21.54
N PHE A 28 9.16 22.13 20.44
CA PHE A 28 10.37 22.68 19.85
C PHE A 28 10.05 23.79 18.82
N VAL A 29 8.93 23.66 18.13
CA VAL A 29 8.47 24.61 17.12
C VAL A 29 7.03 25.01 17.49
N LEU A 30 6.87 26.16 18.14
CA LEU A 30 5.56 26.63 18.59
C LEU A 30 4.65 26.92 17.39
N PRO A 31 3.33 26.65 17.52
CA PRO A 31 2.36 26.92 16.49
C PRO A 31 2.35 28.37 16.04
N ASP A 32 2.46 28.60 14.75
CA ASP A 32 2.38 29.88 14.09
C ASP A 32 1.53 29.80 12.81
N LYS A 33 1.49 30.85 12.00
CA LYS A 33 0.70 30.90 10.77
C LYS A 33 1.15 29.88 9.72
N GLU A 34 2.42 29.42 9.77
CA GLU A 34 2.97 28.47 8.81
C GLU A 34 2.35 27.07 8.98
N TYR A 35 1.90 26.71 10.19
CA TYR A 35 1.21 25.45 10.43
C TYR A 35 -0.01 25.22 9.52
N LEU A 36 -0.67 26.29 9.05
CA LEU A 36 -1.78 26.19 8.12
C LEU A 36 -1.36 25.69 6.73
N HIS A 37 -0.08 25.87 6.38
CA HIS A 37 0.51 25.47 5.10
C HIS A 37 1.19 24.09 5.16
N TYR A 38 1.32 23.48 6.34
CA TYR A 38 1.92 22.16 6.50
C TYR A 38 1.12 21.04 5.84
N ILE A 39 -0.19 21.22 5.75
CA ILE A 39 -1.12 20.19 5.30
C ILE A 39 -1.22 20.20 3.78
N ASP A 40 -0.79 19.12 3.14
CA ASP A 40 -1.10 18.89 1.71
C ASP A 40 -2.54 18.40 1.54
N TRP A 41 -3.45 19.37 1.35
CA TRP A 41 -4.87 19.11 1.15
C TRP A 41 -5.14 18.30 -0.10
N ARG A 42 -4.32 18.44 -1.15
CA ARG A 42 -4.46 17.68 -2.40
C ARG A 42 -4.27 16.20 -2.14
N VAL A 43 -3.20 15.82 -1.43
CA VAL A 43 -2.92 14.43 -1.07
C VAL A 43 -4.04 13.86 -0.21
N LEU A 44 -4.49 14.57 0.85
CA LEU A 44 -5.56 14.10 1.72
C LEU A 44 -6.88 13.88 0.97
N CYS A 45 -7.28 14.84 0.13
CA CYS A 45 -8.50 14.75 -0.67
C CYS A 45 -8.42 13.58 -1.67
N LEU A 46 -7.28 13.41 -2.35
CA LEU A 46 -7.09 12.30 -3.30
C LEU A 46 -7.11 10.94 -2.60
N LEU A 47 -6.42 10.79 -1.46
CA LEU A 47 -6.49 9.56 -0.66
C LEU A 47 -7.92 9.26 -0.23
N PHE A 48 -8.65 10.25 0.28
CA PHE A 48 -10.06 10.11 0.64
C PHE A 48 -10.90 9.63 -0.55
N CYS A 49 -10.78 10.29 -1.70
CA CYS A 49 -11.55 9.97 -2.90
C CYS A 49 -11.26 8.55 -3.41
N LEU A 50 -9.98 8.17 -3.50
CA LEU A 50 -9.57 6.84 -3.92
C LEU A 50 -10.10 5.76 -2.96
N MET A 51 -9.96 5.94 -1.65
CA MET A 51 -10.47 5.00 -0.65
C MET A 51 -11.99 4.85 -0.73
N ALA A 52 -12.74 5.95 -0.92
CA ALA A 52 -14.20 5.88 -1.07
C ALA A 52 -14.60 5.08 -2.32
N VAL A 53 -13.97 5.36 -3.47
CA VAL A 53 -14.27 4.65 -4.73
C VAL A 53 -13.91 3.16 -4.64
N VAL A 54 -12.78 2.84 -4.02
CA VAL A 54 -12.36 1.44 -3.79
C VAL A 54 -13.35 0.71 -2.87
N ALA A 55 -13.87 1.37 -1.83
CA ALA A 55 -14.95 0.82 -1.01
C ALA A 55 -16.22 0.55 -1.84
N GLY A 56 -16.51 1.37 -2.84
CA GLY A 56 -17.56 1.15 -3.83
C GLY A 56 -17.33 -0.12 -4.67
N PHE A 57 -16.13 -0.31 -5.21
CA PHE A 57 -15.77 -1.54 -5.94
C PHE A 57 -15.90 -2.80 -5.08
N GLN A 58 -15.49 -2.72 -3.82
CA GLN A 58 -15.67 -3.83 -2.86
C GLN A 58 -17.15 -4.15 -2.62
N ALA A 59 -17.97 -3.11 -2.42
CA ALA A 59 -19.40 -3.27 -2.12
C ALA A 59 -20.19 -3.91 -3.27
N VAL A 60 -19.81 -3.67 -4.54
CA VAL A 60 -20.45 -4.31 -5.71
C VAL A 60 -19.88 -5.68 -6.04
N GLY A 61 -18.92 -6.19 -5.26
CA GLY A 61 -18.35 -7.52 -5.44
C GLY A 61 -17.38 -7.64 -6.62
N PHE A 62 -16.85 -6.52 -7.13
CA PHE A 62 -15.96 -6.49 -8.32
C PHE A 62 -14.76 -7.43 -8.20
N PHE A 63 -14.04 -7.40 -7.08
CA PHE A 63 -12.83 -8.21 -6.90
C PHE A 63 -13.14 -9.70 -6.81
N ARG A 64 -14.26 -10.06 -6.18
CA ARG A 64 -14.73 -11.43 -6.13
C ARG A 64 -15.09 -11.95 -7.51
N TRP A 65 -15.86 -11.17 -8.26
CA TRP A 65 -16.22 -11.49 -9.65
C TRP A 65 -14.97 -11.66 -10.54
N LEU A 66 -14.00 -10.72 -10.45
CA LEU A 66 -12.75 -10.80 -11.20
C LEU A 66 -11.98 -12.08 -10.87
N THR A 67 -11.88 -12.42 -9.59
CA THR A 67 -11.21 -13.63 -9.15
C THR A 67 -11.88 -14.90 -9.68
N GLU A 68 -13.22 -15.00 -9.58
CA GLU A 68 -13.98 -16.13 -10.09
C GLU A 68 -13.82 -16.27 -11.62
N LEU A 69 -13.80 -15.15 -12.34
CA LEU A 69 -13.59 -15.14 -13.79
C LEU A 69 -12.22 -15.72 -14.17
N LEU A 70 -11.16 -15.28 -13.48
CA LEU A 70 -9.80 -15.77 -13.75
C LEU A 70 -9.64 -17.25 -13.38
N LEU A 71 -10.25 -17.69 -12.29
CA LEU A 71 -10.15 -19.08 -11.86
C LEU A 71 -10.86 -20.09 -12.77
N LYS A 72 -11.85 -19.65 -13.57
CA LYS A 72 -12.52 -20.52 -14.55
C LYS A 72 -11.59 -21.03 -15.65
N VAL A 73 -10.55 -20.28 -15.98
CA VAL A 73 -9.61 -20.58 -17.07
C VAL A 73 -8.45 -21.44 -16.58
N ILE A 74 -8.19 -21.49 -15.28
CA ILE A 74 -7.01 -22.11 -14.70
C ILE A 74 -7.21 -23.61 -14.53
N ARG A 75 -6.30 -24.42 -15.14
CA ARG A 75 -6.36 -25.89 -15.11
C ARG A 75 -5.18 -26.56 -14.39
N SER A 76 -4.18 -25.81 -13.94
CA SER A 76 -3.02 -26.37 -13.24
C SER A 76 -2.71 -25.63 -11.95
N GLY A 77 -2.17 -26.33 -10.96
CA GLY A 77 -1.79 -25.70 -9.69
C GLY A 77 -0.69 -24.66 -9.84
N ARG A 78 0.26 -24.84 -10.77
CA ARG A 78 1.29 -23.84 -11.07
C ARG A 78 0.67 -22.53 -11.60
N ALA A 79 -0.27 -22.65 -12.55
CA ALA A 79 -0.99 -21.47 -13.06
C ALA A 79 -1.82 -20.81 -11.96
N LEU A 80 -2.48 -21.61 -11.09
CA LEU A 80 -3.20 -21.11 -9.93
C LEU A 80 -2.28 -20.34 -8.98
N SER A 81 -1.11 -20.89 -8.69
CA SER A 81 -0.13 -20.26 -7.81
C SER A 81 0.29 -18.87 -8.34
N VAL A 82 0.68 -18.81 -9.62
CA VAL A 82 1.04 -17.53 -10.26
C VAL A 82 -0.15 -16.56 -10.25
N THR A 83 -1.35 -17.01 -10.61
CA THR A 83 -2.54 -16.13 -10.60
C THR A 83 -2.85 -15.58 -9.22
N LEU A 84 -2.80 -16.41 -8.17
CA LEU A 84 -3.08 -15.97 -6.80
C LEU A 84 -2.07 -14.92 -6.31
N VAL A 85 -0.81 -14.99 -6.75
CA VAL A 85 0.21 -13.98 -6.44
C VAL A 85 0.05 -12.74 -7.32
N MET A 86 -0.33 -12.89 -8.59
CA MET A 86 -0.50 -11.77 -9.52
C MET A 86 -1.79 -10.98 -9.29
N LEU A 87 -2.82 -11.57 -8.69
CA LEU A 87 -4.05 -10.86 -8.34
C LEU A 87 -3.78 -9.64 -7.43
N PRO A 88 -3.14 -9.77 -6.25
CA PRO A 88 -2.79 -8.61 -5.44
C PRO A 88 -1.74 -7.71 -6.12
N PHE A 89 -0.81 -8.25 -6.94
CA PHE A 89 0.18 -7.46 -7.67
C PHE A 89 -0.48 -6.43 -8.60
N PHE A 90 -1.34 -6.87 -9.52
CA PHE A 90 -2.00 -5.97 -10.46
C PHE A 90 -3.11 -5.14 -9.82
N SER A 91 -3.85 -5.71 -8.86
CA SER A 91 -4.90 -4.96 -8.16
C SER A 91 -4.32 -3.82 -7.34
N ALA A 92 -3.17 -4.02 -6.68
CA ALA A 92 -2.52 -2.98 -5.90
C ALA A 92 -2.07 -1.77 -6.72
N MET A 93 -1.91 -1.91 -8.03
CA MET A 93 -1.64 -0.77 -8.92
C MET A 93 -2.79 0.26 -8.95
N ALA A 94 -4.01 -0.19 -8.62
CA ALA A 94 -5.22 0.63 -8.74
C ALA A 94 -5.92 0.91 -7.40
N VAL A 95 -5.81 -0.02 -6.42
CA VAL A 95 -6.65 0.02 -5.20
C VAL A 95 -5.87 0.05 -3.89
N THR A 96 -4.60 0.25 -3.90
CA THR A 96 -3.63 0.17 -2.82
C THR A 96 -3.28 -1.26 -2.37
N ASN A 97 -2.04 -1.41 -1.88
CA ASN A 97 -1.51 -2.70 -1.40
C ASN A 97 -2.31 -3.27 -0.23
N ASP A 98 -2.73 -2.44 0.72
CA ASP A 98 -3.46 -2.84 1.92
C ASP A 98 -4.83 -3.42 1.57
N VAL A 99 -5.57 -2.75 0.69
CA VAL A 99 -6.87 -3.19 0.20
C VAL A 99 -6.76 -4.49 -0.60
N ALA A 100 -5.77 -4.60 -1.47
CA ALA A 100 -5.52 -5.82 -2.22
C ALA A 100 -5.33 -7.03 -1.28
N LEU A 101 -4.52 -6.88 -0.22
CA LEU A 101 -4.30 -7.96 0.75
C LEU A 101 -5.54 -8.32 1.57
N LEU A 102 -6.31 -7.33 2.02
CA LEU A 102 -7.57 -7.55 2.74
C LEU A 102 -8.56 -8.39 1.93
N ILE A 103 -8.51 -8.31 0.61
CA ILE A 103 -9.40 -9.05 -0.29
C ILE A 103 -8.82 -10.42 -0.62
N PHE A 104 -7.57 -10.46 -1.12
CA PHE A 104 -7.02 -11.67 -1.74
C PHE A 104 -6.42 -12.67 -0.74
N VAL A 105 -5.89 -12.23 0.40
CA VAL A 105 -5.33 -13.15 1.40
C VAL A 105 -6.39 -14.05 2.03
N PRO A 106 -7.54 -13.56 2.56
CA PRO A 106 -8.58 -14.42 3.09
C PRO A 106 -9.16 -15.36 2.04
N PHE A 107 -9.35 -14.86 0.82
CA PHE A 107 -9.81 -15.67 -0.31
C PHE A 107 -8.84 -16.82 -0.61
N THR A 108 -7.55 -16.53 -0.71
CA THR A 108 -6.50 -17.53 -0.99
C THR A 108 -6.41 -18.57 0.12
N LEU A 109 -6.49 -18.14 1.39
CA LEU A 109 -6.45 -19.05 2.52
C LEU A 109 -7.64 -20.02 2.51
N SER A 110 -8.86 -19.52 2.23
CA SER A 110 -10.05 -20.37 2.09
C SER A 110 -9.91 -21.35 0.93
N LEU A 111 -9.46 -20.87 -0.22
CA LEU A 111 -9.24 -21.70 -1.41
C LEU A 111 -8.22 -22.82 -1.17
N LEU A 112 -7.12 -22.51 -0.50
CA LEU A 112 -6.09 -23.52 -0.19
C LEU A 112 -6.55 -24.54 0.85
N ASP A 113 -7.50 -24.20 1.74
CA ASP A 113 -8.16 -25.16 2.61
C ASP A 113 -9.07 -26.12 1.82
N GLU A 114 -9.88 -25.58 0.93
CA GLU A 114 -10.78 -26.36 0.06
C GLU A 114 -10.00 -27.33 -0.83
N LEU A 115 -8.80 -26.93 -1.27
CA LEU A 115 -7.90 -27.77 -2.09
C LEU A 115 -7.00 -28.70 -1.27
N ASP A 116 -7.12 -28.74 0.06
CA ASP A 116 -6.22 -29.44 1.00
C ASP A 116 -4.73 -29.08 0.82
N GLN A 117 -4.46 -27.82 0.43
CA GLN A 117 -3.11 -27.29 0.21
C GLN A 117 -2.60 -26.42 1.36
N ARG A 118 -2.86 -26.80 2.61
CA ARG A 118 -2.50 -26.03 3.83
C ARG A 118 -1.01 -25.70 3.94
N LYS A 119 -0.13 -26.59 3.41
CA LYS A 119 1.33 -26.35 3.41
C LYS A 119 1.72 -25.15 2.56
N ALA A 120 0.95 -24.83 1.53
CA ALA A 120 1.18 -23.70 0.62
C ALA A 120 0.70 -22.35 1.18
N GLN A 121 -0.07 -22.31 2.26
CA GLN A 121 -0.66 -21.07 2.79
C GLN A 121 0.41 -20.05 3.19
N ILE A 122 1.46 -20.47 3.91
CA ILE A 122 2.52 -19.54 4.33
C ILE A 122 3.25 -18.93 3.13
N PRO A 123 3.88 -19.71 2.23
CA PRO A 123 4.58 -19.13 1.10
C PRO A 123 3.66 -18.33 0.19
N MET A 124 2.39 -18.73 0.02
CA MET A 124 1.44 -18.00 -0.81
C MET A 124 1.10 -16.64 -0.22
N VAL A 125 0.75 -16.55 1.07
CA VAL A 125 0.44 -15.27 1.72
C VAL A 125 1.66 -14.36 1.76
N VAL A 126 2.84 -14.91 1.99
CA VAL A 126 4.09 -14.13 1.96
C VAL A 126 4.34 -13.56 0.55
N LEU A 127 4.23 -14.38 -0.50
CA LEU A 127 4.40 -13.90 -1.88
C LEU A 127 3.32 -12.90 -2.28
N GLN A 128 2.07 -13.06 -1.82
CA GLN A 128 1.01 -12.07 -2.03
C GLN A 128 1.32 -10.74 -1.35
N THR A 129 1.94 -10.77 -0.16
CA THR A 129 2.36 -9.55 0.55
C THR A 129 3.44 -8.80 -0.22
N VAL A 130 4.48 -9.53 -0.64
CA VAL A 130 5.55 -8.97 -1.48
C VAL A 130 4.97 -8.47 -2.80
N ALA A 131 4.05 -9.21 -3.42
CA ALA A 131 3.40 -8.85 -4.68
C ALA A 131 2.56 -7.57 -4.55
N ALA A 132 1.78 -7.41 -3.48
CA ALA A 132 1.00 -6.20 -3.25
C ALA A 132 1.91 -4.97 -3.06
N ASN A 133 2.99 -5.10 -2.27
CA ASN A 133 3.95 -4.01 -2.08
C ASN A 133 4.64 -3.63 -3.39
N LEU A 134 5.15 -4.60 -4.15
CA LEU A 134 5.90 -4.36 -5.37
C LEU A 134 5.02 -3.97 -6.57
N GLY A 135 3.79 -4.49 -6.63
CA GLY A 135 2.82 -4.09 -7.64
C GLY A 135 2.35 -2.65 -7.43
N SER A 136 2.08 -2.27 -6.18
CA SER A 136 1.61 -0.92 -5.84
C SER A 136 2.60 0.18 -6.20
N MET A 137 3.89 -0.11 -6.28
CA MET A 137 4.89 0.90 -6.66
C MET A 137 4.78 1.33 -8.11
N ALA A 138 4.11 0.56 -8.97
CA ALA A 138 4.01 0.84 -10.41
C ALA A 138 3.27 2.15 -10.73
N THR A 139 2.35 2.58 -9.87
CA THR A 139 1.49 3.74 -10.15
C THR A 139 1.46 4.74 -8.98
N PRO A 140 1.17 6.02 -9.25
CA PRO A 140 1.00 7.00 -8.18
C PRO A 140 -0.15 6.68 -7.21
N VAL A 141 -1.18 5.97 -7.66
CA VAL A 141 -2.36 5.62 -6.85
C VAL A 141 -2.24 4.29 -6.12
N GLY A 142 -1.21 3.50 -6.42
CA GLY A 142 -1.02 2.16 -5.87
C GLY A 142 -0.71 2.13 -4.38
N ASN A 143 -0.13 3.20 -3.85
CA ASN A 143 0.13 3.33 -2.42
C ASN A 143 0.20 4.81 -1.98
N PRO A 144 -0.02 5.10 -0.69
CA PRO A 144 -0.06 6.47 -0.20
C PRO A 144 1.25 7.24 -0.35
N GLN A 145 2.41 6.59 -0.18
CA GLN A 145 3.72 7.26 -0.33
C GLN A 145 4.00 7.69 -1.75
N ASN A 146 3.58 6.91 -2.76
CA ASN A 146 3.73 7.30 -4.16
C ASN A 146 2.87 8.50 -4.50
N LEU A 147 1.61 8.50 -4.05
CA LEU A 147 0.70 9.61 -4.28
C LEU A 147 1.23 10.89 -3.64
N PHE A 148 1.77 10.77 -2.41
CA PHE A 148 2.40 11.88 -1.71
C PHE A 148 3.62 12.40 -2.48
N LEU A 149 4.61 11.55 -2.81
CA LEU A 149 5.81 11.99 -3.52
C LEU A 149 5.51 12.53 -4.91
N TYR A 150 4.54 11.93 -5.62
CA TYR A 150 4.06 12.42 -6.91
C TYR A 150 3.50 13.86 -6.81
N SER A 151 2.80 14.16 -5.71
CA SER A 151 2.29 15.50 -5.43
C SER A 151 3.36 16.46 -4.93
N ALA A 152 4.16 16.04 -3.94
CA ALA A 152 5.13 16.88 -3.24
C ALA A 152 6.24 17.39 -4.16
N TYR A 153 6.72 16.56 -5.09
CA TYR A 153 7.75 16.92 -6.06
C TYR A 153 7.20 17.38 -7.41
N ASP A 154 5.90 17.55 -7.52
CA ASP A 154 5.24 18.00 -8.75
C ASP A 154 5.58 17.17 -10.00
N LEU A 155 5.71 15.84 -9.83
CA LEU A 155 6.20 14.94 -10.85
C LEU A 155 5.25 14.82 -12.05
N GLY A 156 5.83 14.72 -13.25
CA GLY A 156 5.12 14.26 -14.43
C GLY A 156 4.93 12.74 -14.43
N ALA A 157 3.88 12.25 -15.12
CA ALA A 157 3.64 10.82 -15.22
C ALA A 157 4.84 10.05 -15.82
N GLY A 158 5.47 10.62 -16.86
CA GLY A 158 6.64 10.02 -17.50
C GLY A 158 7.82 9.87 -16.55
N GLU A 159 8.11 10.90 -15.75
CA GLU A 159 9.18 10.90 -14.76
C GLU A 159 8.96 9.84 -13.68
N PHE A 160 7.74 9.77 -13.14
CA PHE A 160 7.37 8.76 -12.15
C PHE A 160 7.53 7.34 -12.70
N PHE A 161 7.00 7.08 -13.89
CA PHE A 161 7.06 5.75 -14.51
C PHE A 161 8.48 5.36 -14.93
N ALA A 162 9.35 6.31 -15.27
CA ALA A 162 10.75 6.03 -15.59
C ALA A 162 11.49 5.38 -14.40
N VAL A 163 11.16 5.76 -13.16
CA VAL A 163 11.75 5.18 -11.94
C VAL A 163 11.06 3.87 -11.57
N THR A 164 9.72 3.83 -11.60
CA THR A 164 8.97 2.73 -11.00
C THR A 164 8.79 1.51 -11.90
N LEU A 165 8.62 1.70 -13.23
CA LEU A 165 8.35 0.58 -14.14
C LEU A 165 9.51 -0.42 -14.27
N PRO A 166 10.80 -0.01 -14.35
CA PRO A 166 11.91 -0.98 -14.36
C PRO A 166 11.93 -1.86 -13.12
N LEU A 167 11.75 -1.27 -11.93
CA LEU A 167 11.68 -1.99 -10.65
C LEU A 167 10.48 -2.94 -10.62
N THR A 168 9.31 -2.48 -11.12
CA THR A 168 8.09 -3.29 -11.19
C THR A 168 8.24 -4.46 -12.15
N ALA A 169 8.90 -4.27 -13.30
CA ALA A 169 9.13 -5.33 -14.29
C ALA A 169 10.03 -6.45 -13.73
N VAL A 170 11.13 -6.08 -13.06
CA VAL A 170 12.00 -7.06 -12.38
C VAL A 170 11.22 -7.80 -11.29
N SER A 171 10.42 -7.08 -10.51
CA SER A 171 9.56 -7.65 -9.47
C SER A 171 8.55 -8.65 -10.03
N LEU A 172 7.91 -8.33 -11.16
CA LEU A 172 6.96 -9.19 -11.83
C LEU A 172 7.60 -10.53 -12.22
N VAL A 173 8.77 -10.48 -12.86
CA VAL A 173 9.49 -11.69 -13.29
C VAL A 173 9.91 -12.53 -12.09
N ALA A 174 10.50 -11.90 -11.07
CA ALA A 174 10.94 -12.59 -9.86
C ALA A 174 9.77 -13.25 -9.11
N LEU A 175 8.64 -12.57 -8.97
CA LEU A 175 7.44 -13.10 -8.31
C LEU A 175 6.79 -14.22 -9.11
N CYS A 176 6.72 -14.13 -10.44
CA CYS A 176 6.25 -15.22 -11.29
C CYS A 176 7.12 -16.48 -11.09
N ALA A 177 8.44 -16.31 -11.11
CA ALA A 177 9.38 -17.41 -10.89
C ALA A 177 9.22 -18.02 -9.49
N ALA A 178 9.10 -17.19 -8.44
CA ALA A 178 8.92 -17.63 -7.05
C ALA A 178 7.56 -18.33 -6.80
N ALA A 179 6.50 -17.93 -7.52
CA ALA A 179 5.17 -18.50 -7.38
C ALA A 179 5.03 -19.89 -8.01
N LEU A 180 5.75 -20.17 -9.10
CA LEU A 180 5.63 -21.43 -9.86
C LEU A 180 5.75 -22.72 -9.03
N PRO A 181 6.71 -22.85 -8.07
CA PRO A 181 6.89 -24.09 -7.30
C PRO A 181 5.96 -24.23 -6.08
N VAL A 182 5.15 -23.21 -5.73
CA VAL A 182 4.36 -23.18 -4.49
C VAL A 182 3.24 -24.24 -4.49
N LEU A 183 2.58 -24.45 -5.62
CA LEU A 183 1.54 -25.46 -5.78
C LEU A 183 1.98 -26.56 -6.76
N PRO A 184 1.56 -27.82 -6.53
CA PRO A 184 1.85 -28.94 -7.44
C PRO A 184 1.16 -28.72 -8.80
N LYS A 185 1.70 -29.36 -9.86
CA LYS A 185 1.12 -29.21 -11.22
C LYS A 185 -0.32 -29.72 -11.30
N ALA A 186 -0.59 -30.88 -10.69
CA ALA A 186 -1.94 -31.47 -10.63
C ALA A 186 -2.65 -31.04 -9.34
N LEU A 187 -3.87 -30.56 -9.45
CA LEU A 187 -4.77 -30.31 -8.33
C LEU A 187 -6.04 -31.12 -8.50
N PRO A 188 -6.76 -31.44 -7.41
CA PRO A 188 -8.06 -32.09 -7.47
C PRO A 188 -8.99 -31.24 -8.36
N LYS A 189 -9.75 -31.89 -9.24
CA LYS A 189 -10.82 -31.24 -9.99
C LYS A 189 -11.90 -30.79 -9.01
N GLN A 190 -12.20 -29.52 -8.99
CA GLN A 190 -13.29 -28.97 -8.21
C GLN A 190 -14.32 -28.38 -9.17
N GLU A 191 -15.55 -28.86 -9.09
CA GLU A 191 -16.68 -28.20 -9.72
C GLU A 191 -17.00 -26.96 -8.90
N ARG A 192 -16.77 -25.79 -9.47
CA ARG A 192 -17.07 -24.51 -8.81
C ARG A 192 -18.35 -23.96 -9.36
N GLU A 193 -19.30 -23.75 -8.48
CA GLU A 193 -20.50 -22.98 -8.80
C GLU A 193 -20.11 -21.53 -9.07
N ALA A 194 -20.50 -21.02 -10.22
CA ALA A 194 -20.34 -19.62 -10.58
C ALA A 194 -21.45 -18.83 -9.88
N GLY A 195 -21.11 -18.01 -8.91
CA GLY A 195 -22.14 -17.39 -8.07
C GLY A 195 -22.03 -15.89 -7.79
N ALA A 196 -20.96 -15.16 -8.17
CA ALA A 196 -20.91 -13.74 -7.86
C ALA A 196 -21.78 -12.92 -8.83
N SER A 197 -22.90 -12.43 -8.34
CA SER A 197 -23.73 -11.45 -9.05
C SER A 197 -23.07 -10.07 -8.94
N LEU A 198 -22.71 -9.50 -10.09
CA LEU A 198 -22.11 -8.17 -10.19
C LEU A 198 -23.21 -7.11 -10.42
N ALA A 199 -23.28 -6.12 -9.56
CA ALA A 199 -24.18 -4.97 -9.75
C ALA A 199 -23.65 -4.03 -10.84
N LYS A 200 -23.84 -4.41 -12.13
CA LYS A 200 -23.22 -3.76 -13.31
C LYS A 200 -23.44 -2.25 -13.37
N GLY A 201 -24.65 -1.75 -13.06
CA GLY A 201 -24.95 -0.31 -13.10
C GLY A 201 -24.10 0.49 -12.11
N ARG A 202 -23.98 0.04 -10.85
CA ARG A 202 -23.13 0.68 -9.84
C ARG A 202 -21.65 0.56 -10.16
N LEU A 203 -21.23 -0.57 -10.75
CA LEU A 203 -19.85 -0.77 -11.18
C LEU A 203 -19.41 0.30 -12.19
N VAL A 204 -20.25 0.61 -13.19
CA VAL A 204 -19.96 1.64 -14.18
C VAL A 204 -19.78 3.01 -13.50
N ILE A 205 -20.66 3.35 -12.55
CA ILE A 205 -20.54 4.62 -11.81
C ILE A 205 -19.20 4.68 -11.05
N TYR A 206 -18.85 3.64 -10.29
CA TYR A 206 -17.58 3.62 -9.56
C TYR A 206 -16.36 3.63 -10.50
N ALA A 207 -16.45 3.00 -11.68
CA ALA A 207 -15.39 3.07 -12.69
C ALA A 207 -15.22 4.50 -13.25
N LEU A 208 -16.30 5.22 -13.49
CA LEU A 208 -16.26 6.64 -13.90
C LEU A 208 -15.67 7.53 -12.80
N LEU A 209 -16.09 7.34 -11.54
CA LEU A 209 -15.52 8.06 -10.40
C LEU A 209 -14.03 7.75 -10.21
N PHE A 210 -13.61 6.50 -10.43
CA PHE A 210 -12.20 6.13 -10.42
C PHE A 210 -11.43 6.83 -11.54
N GLY A 211 -11.98 6.85 -12.77
CA GLY A 211 -11.42 7.61 -13.88
C GLY A 211 -11.25 9.10 -13.56
N LEU A 212 -12.24 9.70 -12.86
CA LEU A 212 -12.15 11.09 -12.40
C LEU A 212 -11.01 11.27 -11.38
N CYS A 213 -10.81 10.33 -10.45
CA CYS A 213 -9.64 10.36 -9.56
C CYS A 213 -8.32 10.32 -10.34
N LEU A 214 -8.21 9.45 -11.34
CA LEU A 214 -7.01 9.36 -12.17
C LEU A 214 -6.74 10.66 -12.94
N LEU A 215 -7.77 11.29 -13.51
CA LEU A 215 -7.63 12.60 -14.16
C LEU A 215 -7.15 13.67 -13.18
N THR A 216 -7.55 13.58 -11.91
CA THR A 216 -7.09 14.50 -10.87
C THR A 216 -5.63 14.23 -10.48
N VAL A 217 -5.23 12.97 -10.38
CA VAL A 217 -3.82 12.59 -10.16
C VAL A 217 -2.94 13.12 -11.30
N LEU A 218 -3.41 13.00 -12.55
CA LEU A 218 -2.75 13.55 -13.74
C LEU A 218 -2.89 15.09 -13.87
N ARG A 219 -3.48 15.78 -12.88
CA ARG A 219 -3.64 17.24 -12.82
C ARG A 219 -4.53 17.84 -13.89
N ILE A 220 -5.33 17.02 -14.59
CA ILE A 220 -6.30 17.48 -15.59
C ILE A 220 -7.52 18.13 -14.92
N VAL A 221 -7.95 17.55 -13.77
CA VAL A 221 -9.10 18.04 -12.99
C VAL A 221 -8.63 18.52 -11.61
N PRO A 222 -9.07 19.70 -11.13
CA PRO A 222 -8.77 20.18 -9.79
C PRO A 222 -9.31 19.23 -8.70
N PHE A 223 -8.51 18.95 -7.66
CA PHE A 223 -8.87 18.01 -6.60
C PHE A 223 -10.14 18.40 -5.83
N VAL A 224 -10.43 19.71 -5.71
CA VAL A 224 -11.65 20.20 -5.07
C VAL A 224 -12.90 19.75 -5.81
N ILE A 225 -12.90 19.84 -7.15
CA ILE A 225 -14.03 19.41 -7.98
C ILE A 225 -14.26 17.90 -7.80
N THR A 226 -13.20 17.11 -7.89
CA THR A 226 -13.26 15.64 -7.70
C THR A 226 -13.80 15.29 -6.33
N THR A 227 -13.32 15.96 -5.28
CA THR A 227 -13.77 15.70 -3.91
C THR A 227 -15.26 16.00 -3.76
N VAL A 228 -15.73 17.14 -4.28
CA VAL A 228 -17.16 17.51 -4.23
C VAL A 228 -18.01 16.51 -4.99
N VAL A 229 -17.60 16.14 -6.21
CA VAL A 229 -18.33 15.15 -7.04
C VAL A 229 -18.42 13.81 -6.34
N ILE A 230 -17.30 13.30 -5.77
CA ILE A 230 -17.27 12.01 -5.09
C ILE A 230 -18.12 12.05 -3.83
N VAL A 231 -17.99 13.06 -2.98
CA VAL A 231 -18.82 13.19 -1.78
C VAL A 231 -20.30 13.23 -2.16
N ALA A 232 -20.69 14.05 -3.13
CA ALA A 232 -22.07 14.14 -3.60
C ALA A 232 -22.57 12.78 -4.15
N ALA A 233 -21.77 12.12 -5.00
CA ALA A 233 -22.12 10.81 -5.55
C ALA A 233 -22.35 9.75 -4.45
N PHE A 234 -21.47 9.67 -3.46
CA PHE A 234 -21.63 8.70 -2.37
C PHE A 234 -22.77 9.05 -1.41
N LEU A 235 -23.04 10.33 -1.16
CA LEU A 235 -24.20 10.76 -0.37
C LEU A 235 -25.53 10.33 -1.04
N LEU A 236 -25.58 10.37 -2.37
CA LEU A 236 -26.75 9.99 -3.16
C LEU A 236 -26.86 8.48 -3.38
N LEU A 237 -25.77 7.78 -3.61
CA LEU A 237 -25.75 6.37 -3.96
C LEU A 237 -25.75 5.45 -2.73
N ASP A 238 -24.82 5.66 -1.81
CA ASP A 238 -24.65 4.89 -0.58
C ASP A 238 -23.75 5.62 0.42
N ARG A 239 -24.33 6.47 1.24
CA ARG A 239 -23.63 7.22 2.28
C ARG A 239 -22.86 6.35 3.29
N LYS A 240 -23.23 5.07 3.44
CA LYS A 240 -22.55 4.15 4.37
C LYS A 240 -21.13 3.84 3.91
N LEU A 241 -20.85 3.93 2.61
CA LEU A 241 -19.51 3.68 2.07
C LEU A 241 -18.51 4.78 2.45
N LEU A 242 -18.97 6.02 2.69
CA LEU A 242 -18.10 7.06 3.25
C LEU A 242 -17.56 6.65 4.63
N GLY A 243 -18.32 5.90 5.42
CA GLY A 243 -17.86 5.32 6.69
C GLY A 243 -16.83 4.17 6.54
N LYS A 244 -16.55 3.72 5.32
CA LYS A 244 -15.52 2.72 5.02
C LYS A 244 -14.15 3.33 4.71
N VAL A 245 -14.09 4.64 4.54
CA VAL A 245 -12.84 5.38 4.34
C VAL A 245 -11.99 5.27 5.60
N ASP A 246 -10.69 5.05 5.42
CA ASP A 246 -9.73 5.00 6.53
C ASP A 246 -9.36 6.42 6.99
N TYR A 247 -10.20 7.01 7.84
CA TYR A 247 -9.96 8.32 8.44
C TYR A 247 -8.75 8.33 9.38
N MET A 248 -8.36 7.16 9.95
CA MET A 248 -7.19 7.07 10.82
C MET A 248 -5.91 7.23 10.01
N LEU A 249 -5.88 6.66 8.79
CA LEU A 249 -4.79 6.89 7.85
C LEU A 249 -4.68 8.38 7.48
N LEU A 250 -5.78 9.06 7.14
CA LEU A 250 -5.77 10.48 6.82
C LEU A 250 -5.25 11.33 7.98
N LEU A 251 -5.70 11.04 9.21
CA LEU A 251 -5.21 11.73 10.41
C LEU A 251 -3.72 11.45 10.67
N THR A 252 -3.26 10.25 10.35
CA THR A 252 -1.85 9.89 10.44
C THR A 252 -0.99 10.73 9.50
N PHE A 253 -1.45 10.98 8.27
CA PHE A 253 -0.78 11.90 7.34
C PHE A 253 -0.71 13.32 7.87
N VAL A 254 -1.80 13.84 8.47
CA VAL A 254 -1.78 15.16 9.11
C VAL A 254 -0.71 15.23 10.19
N CYS A 255 -0.60 14.20 11.05
CA CYS A 255 0.44 14.15 12.05
C CYS A 255 1.85 14.11 11.42
N PHE A 256 2.04 13.34 10.35
CA PHE A 256 3.33 13.27 9.67
C PHE A 256 3.73 14.60 9.01
N PHE A 257 2.79 15.31 8.41
CA PHE A 257 3.06 16.66 7.87
C PHE A 257 3.56 17.60 8.97
N VAL A 258 2.88 17.61 10.13
CA VAL A 258 3.31 18.44 11.27
C VAL A 258 4.70 18.04 11.76
N VAL A 259 4.98 16.73 11.90
CA VAL A 259 6.30 16.25 12.33
C VAL A 259 7.38 16.66 11.34
N SER A 260 7.15 16.41 10.05
CA SER A 260 8.15 16.64 8.99
C SER A 260 8.52 18.13 8.89
N GLU A 261 7.52 19.00 8.84
CA GLU A 261 7.73 20.44 8.76
C GLU A 261 8.41 20.99 10.03
N ASN A 262 7.98 20.57 11.22
CA ASN A 262 8.60 20.97 12.47
C ASN A 262 10.07 20.51 12.54
N LEU A 263 10.38 19.28 12.14
CA LEU A 263 11.76 18.78 12.10
C LEU A 263 12.61 19.57 11.10
N GLY A 264 12.02 20.02 9.98
CA GLY A 264 12.68 20.89 9.01
C GLY A 264 13.07 22.26 9.57
N ARG A 265 12.37 22.75 10.59
CA ARG A 265 12.64 24.02 11.28
C ARG A 265 13.64 23.89 12.43
N ILE A 266 14.04 22.67 12.81
CA ILE A 266 15.07 22.41 13.82
C ILE A 266 16.41 22.19 13.10
N GLU A 267 17.29 23.20 13.10
CA GLU A 267 18.53 23.22 12.31
C GLU A 267 19.42 21.99 12.50
N ALA A 268 19.59 21.52 13.75
CA ALA A 268 20.41 20.35 14.04
C ALA A 268 19.84 19.07 13.40
N VAL A 269 18.51 18.92 13.38
CA VAL A 269 17.83 17.76 12.77
C VAL A 269 17.89 17.87 11.25
N ARG A 270 17.61 19.05 10.72
CA ARG A 270 17.69 19.34 9.29
C ARG A 270 19.05 19.00 8.73
N SER A 271 20.12 19.56 9.32
CA SER A 271 21.51 19.33 8.89
C SER A 271 21.89 17.84 8.99
N PHE A 272 21.46 17.16 10.04
CA PHE A 272 21.70 15.72 10.20
C PHE A 272 21.01 14.90 9.10
N LEU A 273 19.71 15.11 8.87
CA LEU A 273 18.95 14.39 7.84
C LEU A 273 19.47 14.67 6.44
N GLN A 274 19.79 15.95 6.13
CA GLN A 274 20.40 16.33 4.86
C GLN A 274 21.73 15.61 4.66
N SER A 275 22.60 15.58 5.66
CA SER A 275 23.90 14.90 5.57
C SER A 275 23.80 13.40 5.31
N LEU A 276 22.76 12.73 5.85
CA LEU A 276 22.50 11.32 5.58
C LEU A 276 22.00 11.11 4.14
N LEU A 277 21.06 11.96 3.70
CA LEU A 277 20.45 11.87 2.38
C LEU A 277 21.47 12.24 1.27
N GLU A 278 22.32 13.22 1.48
CA GLU A 278 23.41 13.56 0.55
C GLU A 278 24.38 12.41 0.32
N LYS A 279 24.70 11.63 1.36
CA LYS A 279 25.57 10.45 1.24
C LYS A 279 24.92 9.37 0.38
N ASN A 280 23.68 9.00 0.66
CA ASN A 280 22.94 8.02 -0.11
C ASN A 280 21.43 8.08 0.20
N THR A 281 20.67 8.79 -0.62
CA THR A 281 19.23 8.97 -0.45
C THR A 281 18.48 7.63 -0.51
N LEU A 282 18.82 6.75 -1.47
CA LEU A 282 18.21 5.44 -1.64
C LEU A 282 18.33 4.59 -0.36
N LEU A 283 19.55 4.39 0.13
CA LEU A 283 19.80 3.55 1.31
C LEU A 283 19.23 4.17 2.60
N THR A 284 19.29 5.51 2.72
CA THR A 284 18.66 6.23 3.84
C THR A 284 17.15 6.00 3.86
N ALA A 285 16.48 6.10 2.70
CA ALA A 285 15.05 5.85 2.58
C ALA A 285 14.67 4.38 2.87
N VAL A 286 15.47 3.44 2.36
CA VAL A 286 15.29 2.01 2.69
C VAL A 286 15.45 1.77 4.18
N GLY A 287 16.51 2.29 4.79
CA GLY A 287 16.78 2.14 6.23
C GLY A 287 15.70 2.76 7.12
N ALA A 288 15.28 3.99 6.80
CA ALA A 288 14.18 4.66 7.50
C ALA A 288 12.88 3.83 7.43
N SER A 289 12.56 3.27 6.26
CA SER A 289 11.38 2.42 6.06
C SER A 289 11.37 1.21 6.99
N GLN A 290 12.53 0.63 7.32
CA GLN A 290 12.62 -0.53 8.23
C GLN A 290 12.23 -0.18 9.68
N VAL A 291 12.35 1.10 10.06
CA VAL A 291 12.13 1.56 11.45
C VAL A 291 10.75 2.20 11.60
N ILE A 292 10.39 3.10 10.67
CA ILE A 292 9.18 3.92 10.79
C ILE A 292 8.12 3.61 9.74
N SER A 293 8.32 2.59 8.89
CA SER A 293 7.50 2.25 7.72
C SER A 293 7.73 3.20 6.52
N ASN A 294 7.45 2.70 5.32
CA ASN A 294 7.74 3.39 4.05
C ASN A 294 6.91 4.68 3.85
N VAL A 295 5.65 4.72 4.30
CA VAL A 295 4.79 5.91 4.18
C VAL A 295 5.32 7.06 5.04
N PRO A 296 5.55 6.87 6.36
CA PRO A 296 6.19 7.90 7.17
C PRO A 296 7.58 8.31 6.67
N ALA A 297 8.38 7.35 6.19
CA ALA A 297 9.71 7.64 5.65
C ALA A 297 9.63 8.57 4.42
N ALA A 298 8.68 8.35 3.52
CA ALA A 298 8.46 9.23 2.38
C ALA A 298 8.13 10.66 2.80
N VAL A 299 7.16 10.83 3.71
CA VAL A 299 6.73 12.16 4.17
C VAL A 299 7.82 12.84 4.98
N LEU A 300 8.50 12.10 5.86
CA LEU A 300 9.54 12.66 6.74
C LEU A 300 10.78 13.10 5.97
N LEU A 301 11.21 12.35 4.96
CA LEU A 301 12.48 12.60 4.27
C LEU A 301 12.35 13.55 3.08
N SER A 302 11.17 13.70 2.51
CA SER A 302 10.96 14.50 1.29
C SER A 302 11.39 15.97 1.40
N PRO A 303 11.22 16.71 2.52
CA PRO A 303 11.65 18.10 2.58
C PRO A 303 13.16 18.29 2.68
N PHE A 304 13.93 17.22 2.84
CA PHE A 304 15.37 17.29 3.09
C PHE A 304 16.22 16.85 1.89
N THR A 305 15.63 16.52 0.75
CA THR A 305 16.36 16.10 -0.45
C THR A 305 15.63 16.48 -1.73
N ASP A 306 16.36 16.89 -2.74
CA ASP A 306 15.84 17.08 -4.10
C ASP A 306 16.03 15.82 -4.98
N ARG A 307 16.65 14.77 -4.43
CA ARG A 307 16.88 13.48 -5.12
C ARG A 307 15.63 12.61 -5.03
N TRP A 308 14.54 13.09 -5.62
CA TRP A 308 13.24 12.42 -5.54
C TRP A 308 13.24 11.03 -6.17
N GLN A 309 14.06 10.78 -7.20
CA GLN A 309 14.16 9.46 -7.85
C GLN A 309 14.65 8.41 -6.85
N ASP A 310 15.76 8.73 -6.15
CA ASP A 310 16.32 7.84 -5.14
C ASP A 310 15.39 7.66 -3.95
N LEU A 311 14.70 8.72 -3.54
CA LEU A 311 13.72 8.66 -2.46
C LEU A 311 12.52 7.80 -2.84
N LEU A 312 11.95 8.00 -4.05
CA LEU A 312 10.82 7.22 -4.56
C LEU A 312 11.17 5.74 -4.69
N ALA A 313 12.33 5.42 -5.29
CA ALA A 313 12.83 4.05 -5.36
C ALA A 313 13.06 3.48 -3.96
N GLY A 314 13.73 4.22 -3.09
CA GLY A 314 14.11 3.80 -1.75
C GLY A 314 12.93 3.46 -0.85
N VAL A 315 11.88 4.28 -0.80
CA VAL A 315 10.71 3.99 0.04
C VAL A 315 9.85 2.84 -0.53
N ASN A 316 9.85 2.63 -1.84
CA ASN A 316 9.14 1.50 -2.45
C ASN A 316 9.90 0.19 -2.22
N ILE A 317 11.21 0.16 -2.46
CA ILE A 317 12.08 -1.00 -2.14
C ILE A 317 12.07 -1.23 -0.63
N GLY A 318 12.13 -0.18 0.17
CA GLY A 318 12.11 -0.20 1.63
C GLY A 318 10.80 -0.71 2.24
N GLY A 319 9.72 -0.80 1.47
CA GLY A 319 8.49 -1.50 1.88
C GLY A 319 8.67 -3.01 2.05
N LEU A 320 9.76 -3.56 1.51
CA LEU A 320 10.25 -4.91 1.81
C LEU A 320 11.15 -4.88 3.05
N GLY A 321 11.41 -6.06 3.64
CA GLY A 321 12.31 -6.21 4.79
C GLY A 321 11.54 -6.61 6.05
N THR A 322 11.53 -5.74 7.06
CA THR A 322 10.86 -6.01 8.33
C THR A 322 9.33 -5.99 8.21
N PRO A 323 8.58 -6.67 9.08
CA PRO A 323 7.12 -6.55 9.11
C PRO A 323 6.61 -5.11 9.35
N ILE A 324 7.43 -4.24 9.94
CA ILE A 324 7.11 -2.84 10.21
C ILE A 324 7.30 -1.97 8.98
N ALA A 325 8.14 -2.40 8.04
CA ALA A 325 8.50 -1.63 6.84
C ALA A 325 7.30 -1.24 5.97
N SER A 326 6.21 -2.03 6.02
CA SER A 326 4.96 -1.72 5.33
C SER A 326 3.75 -2.15 6.17
N LEU A 327 2.70 -1.32 6.23
CA LEU A 327 1.41 -1.68 6.85
C LEU A 327 0.81 -2.93 6.20
N ALA A 328 0.94 -3.09 4.90
CA ALA A 328 0.51 -4.26 4.15
C ALA A 328 1.10 -5.57 4.73
N SER A 329 2.36 -5.54 5.16
CA SER A 329 3.03 -6.68 5.81
C SER A 329 2.39 -7.04 7.15
N LEU A 330 2.01 -6.05 7.95
CA LEU A 330 1.30 -6.27 9.22
C LEU A 330 -0.12 -6.80 9.00
N ILE A 331 -0.83 -6.33 7.96
CA ILE A 331 -2.16 -6.79 7.61
C ILE A 331 -2.13 -8.27 7.25
N SER A 332 -1.24 -8.68 6.34
CA SER A 332 -1.15 -10.08 5.92
C SER A 332 -0.76 -11.02 7.07
N LEU A 333 0.15 -10.59 7.95
CA LEU A 333 0.50 -11.32 9.16
C LEU A 333 -0.73 -11.49 10.07
N LYS A 334 -1.48 -10.42 10.35
CA LYS A 334 -2.71 -10.47 11.16
C LYS A 334 -3.75 -11.41 10.56
N LEU A 335 -3.98 -11.35 9.24
CA LEU A 335 -4.93 -12.21 8.54
C LEU A 335 -4.53 -13.70 8.64
N TYR A 336 -3.25 -14.01 8.49
CA TYR A 336 -2.76 -15.37 8.67
C TYR A 336 -2.87 -15.84 10.12
N MET A 337 -2.50 -14.99 11.10
CA MET A 337 -2.55 -15.31 12.54
C MET A 337 -3.99 -15.54 13.06
N ALA A 338 -5.00 -14.95 12.43
CA ALA A 338 -6.40 -15.14 12.80
C ALA A 338 -6.90 -16.58 12.55
N ARG A 339 -6.12 -17.43 11.89
CA ARG A 339 -6.50 -18.80 11.57
C ARG A 339 -6.16 -19.80 12.70
N PRO A 340 -7.03 -20.79 12.92
CA PRO A 340 -6.72 -21.87 13.84
C PRO A 340 -5.45 -22.63 13.41
N GLY A 341 -4.52 -22.83 14.33
CA GLY A 341 -3.27 -23.55 14.06
C GLY A 341 -2.20 -22.75 13.28
N ALA A 342 -2.30 -21.42 13.25
CA ALA A 342 -1.31 -20.55 12.62
C ALA A 342 0.09 -20.76 13.21
N ARG A 343 1.09 -20.96 12.33
CA ARG A 343 2.49 -21.17 12.70
C ARG A 343 3.28 -19.87 12.55
N VAL A 344 3.13 -18.95 13.50
CA VAL A 344 3.67 -17.59 13.44
C VAL A 344 5.18 -17.56 13.21
N GLY A 345 5.95 -18.37 13.97
CA GLY A 345 7.41 -18.42 13.82
C GLY A 345 7.84 -18.86 12.39
N LYS A 346 7.16 -19.88 11.82
CA LYS A 346 7.42 -20.29 10.44
C LYS A 346 7.03 -19.23 9.43
N PHE A 347 5.90 -18.53 9.66
CA PHE A 347 5.49 -17.43 8.80
C PHE A 347 6.54 -16.32 8.80
N LEU A 348 6.99 -15.88 9.97
CA LEU A 348 8.00 -14.82 10.09
C LEU A 348 9.33 -15.22 9.45
N LEU A 349 9.75 -16.48 9.58
CA LEU A 349 10.96 -16.98 8.91
C LEU A 349 10.85 -16.88 7.38
N VAL A 350 9.76 -17.40 6.80
CA VAL A 350 9.54 -17.38 5.35
C VAL A 350 9.34 -15.94 4.87
N PHE A 351 8.62 -15.13 5.64
CA PHE A 351 8.41 -13.70 5.36
C PHE A 351 9.75 -12.96 5.31
N THR A 352 10.58 -13.10 6.35
CA THR A 352 11.88 -12.41 6.41
C THR A 352 12.78 -12.85 5.26
N ALA A 353 12.86 -14.17 4.99
CA ALA A 353 13.68 -14.68 3.89
C ALA A 353 13.23 -14.13 2.53
N ALA A 354 11.92 -14.18 2.22
CA ALA A 354 11.40 -13.69 0.95
C ALA A 354 11.60 -12.16 0.79
N ASN A 355 11.35 -11.38 1.86
CA ASN A 355 11.52 -9.94 1.84
C ASN A 355 13.00 -9.54 1.72
N LEU A 356 13.92 -10.21 2.42
CA LEU A 356 15.37 -9.92 2.29
C LEU A 356 15.88 -10.26 0.89
N VAL A 357 15.45 -11.37 0.29
CA VAL A 357 15.81 -11.71 -1.09
C VAL A 357 15.28 -10.67 -2.07
N GLY A 358 14.00 -10.27 -1.93
CA GLY A 358 13.40 -9.21 -2.76
C GLY A 358 14.10 -7.87 -2.59
N LEU A 359 14.40 -7.48 -1.34
CA LEU A 359 15.12 -6.26 -1.00
C LEU A 359 16.52 -6.23 -1.65
N ALA A 360 17.28 -7.31 -1.47
CA ALA A 360 18.63 -7.43 -2.05
C ALA A 360 18.61 -7.39 -3.59
N LEU A 361 17.65 -8.10 -4.21
CA LEU A 361 17.47 -8.10 -5.66
C LEU A 361 17.19 -6.70 -6.20
N LEU A 362 16.24 -5.98 -5.60
CA LEU A 362 15.85 -4.65 -6.10
C LEU A 362 16.89 -3.58 -5.77
N LEU A 363 17.58 -3.66 -4.62
CA LEU A 363 18.71 -2.79 -4.34
C LEU A 363 19.86 -3.01 -5.34
N ALA A 364 20.22 -4.26 -5.60
CA ALA A 364 21.25 -4.55 -6.59
C ALA A 364 20.86 -4.04 -7.98
N PHE A 365 19.59 -4.23 -8.38
CA PHE A 365 19.10 -3.72 -9.67
C PHE A 365 19.07 -2.19 -9.72
N SER A 366 18.61 -1.51 -8.66
CA SER A 366 18.55 -0.03 -8.64
C SER A 366 19.94 0.63 -8.59
N MET A 367 20.99 -0.11 -8.22
CA MET A 367 22.38 0.38 -8.29
C MET A 367 23.01 0.20 -9.67
N LEU A 368 22.35 -0.54 -10.59
CA LEU A 368 22.83 -0.79 -11.95
C LEU A 368 22.21 0.15 -12.98
N ILE A 369 21.10 0.78 -12.63
CA ILE A 369 20.37 1.72 -13.49
C ILE A 369 20.47 3.14 -12.95
#